data_b24ef188417169e8cc67f3ddbdc7c4e6
#
_entry.id   b24ef188417169e8cc67f3ddbdc7c4e6
#
_cell.length_a   1.000
_cell.length_b   1.000
_cell.length_c   1.000
_cell.angle_alpha   90.00
_cell.angle_beta   90.00
_cell.angle_gamma   90.00
#
_symmetry.space_group_name_H-M   'P 1'
#
loop_
_entity.id
_entity.type
_entity.pdbx_description
1 polymer ?
#
loop_
_entity_poly.entity_id
_entity_poly.type
_entity_poly.pdbx_seq_one_letter_code
_entity_poly.pdbx_strand_id
1 'polypeptide(L)'
;MKKMMIAAMMLLASSASFAGNSDVLKAILKAKTYTEAAQLLSQGLNQLADNAEKASAYNHLTQLALKTVQADQAAGKESAEAYEAVGNAFTNAQECVKYDALPDAKGKVKNKYAGLADQLYMMRGLLINGGVFFQNANDDANAYKYLAEYVETAEWPMFAKFDISKDENLSDIAYYATYYAYQNQDWAKAERYVKYAIKSPERSKDAQQLELAILGAQLKTHEDSVGYANKLEQKLAEDSENVSVFTLLVTTLSNIGQQAKADQIVEAALSKNPNNYGALVMKGQFESQKKNYEAAADALVKALPLAADDAQRIAINASIGQCYFYHAQEAVARVKGVIAGPTKEQFDKVYNKAIEYLLVAKNLDVNHESKRLWAYPLYGCYYFVKGEKAPETEAAAADAGISGE
;
A
#
# COMPACT_ATOMS: atom_id res chain seq x y z
N MET A 1 20.74 -39.61 -23.22
CA MET A 1 19.90 -40.22 -22.17
C MET A 1 18.58 -39.45 -21.98
N LYS A 2 17.83 -39.11 -23.07
CA LYS A 2 16.55 -38.39 -23.03
C LYS A 2 15.39 -39.14 -23.73
N LYS A 3 15.53 -40.42 -24.01
CA LYS A 3 14.55 -41.17 -24.81
C LYS A 3 13.91 -42.39 -24.10
N MET A 4 14.12 -42.57 -22.80
CA MET A 4 13.54 -43.74 -22.09
C MET A 4 12.40 -43.42 -21.09
N MET A 5 11.93 -42.18 -21.00
CA MET A 5 10.85 -41.85 -20.04
C MET A 5 9.45 -41.65 -20.67
N ILE A 6 9.30 -41.81 -21.97
CA ILE A 6 8.01 -41.56 -22.66
C ILE A 6 7.17 -42.84 -22.88
N ALA A 7 7.71 -44.01 -22.63
CA ALA A 7 7.02 -45.29 -22.97
C ALA A 7 6.13 -45.88 -21.86
N ALA A 8 6.05 -45.29 -20.66
CA ALA A 8 5.28 -45.85 -19.54
C ALA A 8 3.87 -45.25 -19.35
N MET A 9 3.40 -44.35 -20.23
CA MET A 9 2.19 -43.55 -19.99
C MET A 9 0.98 -43.91 -20.88
N MET A 10 0.96 -44.98 -21.64
CA MET A 10 -0.15 -45.27 -22.56
C MET A 10 -1.02 -46.48 -22.20
N LEU A 11 -1.05 -46.90 -20.94
CA LEU A 11 -1.90 -48.07 -20.55
C LEU A 11 -2.55 -47.83 -19.20
N LEU A 12 -3.53 -46.96 -19.10
CA LEU A 12 -4.46 -46.96 -17.97
C LEU A 12 -5.78 -46.23 -18.34
N ALA A 13 -6.46 -46.73 -19.34
CA ALA A 13 -7.87 -46.50 -19.52
C ALA A 13 -8.58 -47.84 -19.33
N SER A 14 -9.18 -47.98 -18.17
CA SER A 14 -10.26 -48.91 -17.81
C SER A 14 -9.96 -49.72 -16.55
N SER A 15 -10.77 -49.49 -15.61
CA SER A 15 -11.41 -50.35 -14.62
C SER A 15 -11.51 -49.64 -13.27
N ALA A 16 -12.71 -49.12 -12.97
CA ALA A 16 -13.13 -48.84 -11.61
C ALA A 16 -13.19 -50.14 -10.84
N SER A 17 -12.09 -50.56 -10.21
CA SER A 17 -12.10 -51.64 -9.24
C SER A 17 -12.21 -51.02 -7.85
N PHE A 18 -13.36 -51.16 -7.22
CA PHE A 18 -13.70 -50.72 -5.87
C PHE A 18 -13.02 -51.51 -4.74
N ALA A 19 -11.72 -51.81 -4.86
CA ALA A 19 -10.99 -52.41 -3.75
C ALA A 19 -9.49 -52.13 -3.86
N GLY A 20 -9.08 -50.99 -3.35
CA GLY A 20 -7.67 -50.58 -3.23
C GLY A 20 -7.37 -49.24 -3.87
N ASN A 21 -6.24 -48.67 -3.54
CA ASN A 21 -5.79 -47.39 -4.12
C ASN A 21 -5.62 -47.49 -5.64
N SER A 22 -5.91 -46.42 -6.37
CA SER A 22 -5.62 -46.30 -7.80
C SER A 22 -4.12 -46.50 -8.07
N ASP A 23 -3.78 -46.92 -9.29
CA ASP A 23 -2.37 -47.11 -9.64
C ASP A 23 -1.58 -45.81 -9.63
N VAL A 24 -2.26 -44.70 -9.92
CA VAL A 24 -1.70 -43.32 -9.80
C VAL A 24 -1.36 -43.03 -8.35
N LEU A 25 -2.27 -43.24 -7.41
CA LEU A 25 -1.98 -43.06 -5.99
C LEU A 25 -0.82 -43.94 -5.51
N LYS A 26 -0.81 -45.22 -5.91
CA LYS A 26 0.30 -46.14 -5.56
C LYS A 26 1.64 -45.61 -6.08
N ALA A 27 1.68 -45.04 -7.29
CA ALA A 27 2.89 -44.43 -7.85
C ALA A 27 3.34 -43.25 -7.03
N ILE A 28 2.41 -42.31 -6.71
CA ILE A 28 2.70 -41.11 -5.89
C ILE A 28 3.25 -41.55 -4.52
N LEU A 29 2.61 -42.48 -3.83
CA LEU A 29 3.02 -42.94 -2.50
C LEU A 29 4.37 -43.67 -2.47
N LYS A 30 4.83 -44.21 -3.60
CA LYS A 30 6.15 -44.83 -3.75
C LYS A 30 7.28 -43.83 -4.00
N ALA A 31 6.97 -42.65 -4.46
CA ALA A 31 7.96 -41.61 -4.72
C ALA A 31 8.70 -41.25 -3.43
N LYS A 32 10.03 -41.12 -3.52
CA LYS A 32 10.90 -40.84 -2.37
C LYS A 32 11.34 -39.38 -2.27
N THR A 33 11.12 -38.62 -3.33
CA THR A 33 11.44 -37.20 -3.38
C THR A 33 10.19 -36.35 -3.65
N TYR A 34 10.19 -35.14 -3.13
CA TYR A 34 9.09 -34.17 -3.36
C TYR A 34 8.86 -33.94 -4.85
N THR A 35 9.92 -33.70 -5.61
CA THR A 35 9.85 -33.42 -7.06
C THR A 35 9.21 -34.55 -7.84
N GLU A 36 9.58 -35.82 -7.55
CA GLU A 36 8.98 -36.97 -8.20
C GLU A 36 7.48 -37.08 -7.85
N ALA A 37 7.13 -36.98 -6.57
CA ALA A 37 5.74 -37.08 -6.12
C ALA A 37 4.87 -35.96 -6.70
N ALA A 38 5.37 -34.71 -6.73
CA ALA A 38 4.68 -33.55 -7.28
C ALA A 38 4.45 -33.67 -8.80
N GLN A 39 5.42 -34.17 -9.54
CA GLN A 39 5.29 -34.46 -10.96
C GLN A 39 4.21 -35.53 -11.23
N LEU A 40 4.22 -36.61 -10.48
CA LEU A 40 3.21 -37.67 -10.62
C LEU A 40 1.82 -37.17 -10.27
N LEU A 41 1.68 -36.37 -9.20
CA LEU A 41 0.41 -35.77 -8.81
C LEU A 41 -0.11 -34.78 -9.87
N SER A 42 0.74 -33.90 -10.40
CA SER A 42 0.33 -32.93 -11.42
C SER A 42 -0.21 -33.58 -12.70
N GLN A 43 0.37 -34.75 -13.09
CA GLN A 43 -0.04 -35.48 -14.26
C GLN A 43 -1.27 -36.38 -14.00
N GLY A 44 -1.44 -36.83 -12.75
CA GLY A 44 -2.43 -37.83 -12.38
C GLY A 44 -3.57 -37.35 -11.48
N LEU A 45 -3.66 -36.09 -11.11
CA LEU A 45 -4.64 -35.59 -10.15
C LEU A 45 -6.10 -35.97 -10.52
N ASN A 46 -6.45 -35.84 -11.80
CA ASN A 46 -7.79 -36.18 -12.31
C ASN A 46 -8.04 -37.69 -12.44
N GLN A 47 -7.04 -38.51 -12.25
CA GLN A 47 -7.12 -39.96 -12.29
C GLN A 47 -7.21 -40.58 -10.90
N LEU A 48 -7.08 -39.79 -9.84
CA LEU A 48 -7.32 -40.22 -8.47
C LEU A 48 -8.82 -40.50 -8.27
N ALA A 49 -9.14 -41.62 -7.63
CA ALA A 49 -10.47 -42.17 -7.61
C ALA A 49 -11.50 -41.28 -6.86
N ASP A 50 -11.08 -40.64 -5.78
CA ASP A 50 -11.95 -39.83 -4.94
C ASP A 50 -11.17 -38.77 -4.11
N ASN A 51 -11.89 -38.06 -3.27
CA ASN A 51 -11.30 -37.02 -2.38
C ASN A 51 -10.35 -37.64 -1.35
N ALA A 52 -10.59 -38.86 -0.90
CA ALA A 52 -9.70 -39.52 0.06
C ALA A 52 -8.34 -39.89 -0.57
N GLU A 53 -8.31 -40.26 -1.85
CA GLU A 53 -7.07 -40.46 -2.58
C GLU A 53 -6.33 -39.15 -2.82
N LYS A 54 -7.05 -38.08 -3.18
CA LYS A 54 -6.45 -36.74 -3.32
C LYS A 54 -5.82 -36.26 -2.01
N ALA A 55 -6.56 -36.37 -0.91
CA ALA A 55 -6.02 -36.05 0.42
C ALA A 55 -4.77 -36.85 0.75
N SER A 56 -4.77 -38.17 0.44
CA SER A 56 -3.63 -39.05 0.68
C SER A 56 -2.40 -38.65 -0.15
N ALA A 57 -2.60 -38.31 -1.42
CA ALA A 57 -1.53 -37.85 -2.30
C ALA A 57 -0.92 -36.54 -1.79
N TYR A 58 -1.74 -35.50 -1.48
CA TYR A 58 -1.27 -34.26 -0.93
C TYR A 58 -0.60 -34.41 0.44
N ASN A 59 -1.12 -35.31 1.32
CA ASN A 59 -0.43 -35.63 2.56
C ASN A 59 0.97 -36.20 2.31
N HIS A 60 1.14 -37.08 1.32
CA HIS A 60 2.46 -37.64 1.01
C HIS A 60 3.44 -36.54 0.58
N LEU A 61 3.03 -35.63 -0.28
CA LEU A 61 3.83 -34.47 -0.65
C LEU A 61 4.17 -33.61 0.58
N THR A 62 3.18 -33.32 1.44
CA THR A 62 3.40 -32.60 2.70
C THR A 62 4.49 -33.27 3.55
N GLN A 63 4.42 -34.59 3.74
CA GLN A 63 5.41 -35.30 4.56
C GLN A 63 6.81 -35.31 3.94
N LEU A 64 6.92 -35.38 2.60
CA LEU A 64 8.21 -35.25 1.91
C LEU A 64 8.80 -33.83 2.07
N ALA A 65 7.97 -32.78 1.93
CA ALA A 65 8.38 -31.41 2.17
C ALA A 65 8.81 -31.18 3.63
N LEU A 66 8.02 -31.64 4.60
CA LEU A 66 8.34 -31.54 6.03
C LEU A 66 9.64 -32.25 6.39
N LYS A 67 9.92 -33.40 5.79
CA LYS A 67 11.20 -34.10 5.98
C LYS A 67 12.38 -33.25 5.48
N THR A 68 12.23 -32.58 4.35
CA THR A 68 13.25 -31.66 3.85
C THR A 68 13.44 -30.47 4.81
N VAL A 69 12.35 -29.82 5.24
CA VAL A 69 12.40 -28.71 6.20
C VAL A 69 13.12 -29.13 7.48
N GLN A 70 12.80 -30.29 8.05
CA GLN A 70 13.46 -30.78 9.27
C GLN A 70 14.97 -31.01 9.05
N ALA A 71 15.36 -31.58 7.90
CA ALA A 71 16.78 -31.79 7.58
C ALA A 71 17.53 -30.45 7.39
N ASP A 72 16.94 -29.50 6.70
CA ASP A 72 17.53 -28.18 6.48
C ASP A 72 17.66 -27.37 7.80
N GLN A 73 16.63 -27.42 8.67
CA GLN A 73 16.69 -26.83 10.01
C GLN A 73 17.80 -27.47 10.87
N ALA A 74 17.90 -28.81 10.87
CA ALA A 74 18.94 -29.51 11.63
C ALA A 74 20.36 -29.16 11.13
N ALA A 75 20.50 -28.83 9.84
CA ALA A 75 21.74 -28.39 9.23
C ALA A 75 22.00 -26.89 9.35
N GLY A 76 21.09 -26.11 9.93
CA GLY A 76 21.15 -24.65 9.96
C GLY A 76 21.15 -24.00 8.57
N LYS A 77 20.53 -24.65 7.59
CA LYS A 77 20.56 -24.21 6.20
C LYS A 77 19.48 -23.14 5.95
N GLU A 78 19.92 -21.99 5.49
CA GLU A 78 19.07 -20.89 5.01
C GLU A 78 19.36 -20.67 3.53
N SER A 79 18.40 -21.05 2.68
CA SER A 79 18.51 -20.89 1.22
C SER A 79 17.13 -20.83 0.59
N ALA A 80 17.07 -20.39 -0.67
CA ALA A 80 15.82 -20.36 -1.42
C ALA A 80 15.13 -21.72 -1.47
N GLU A 81 15.91 -22.81 -1.67
CA GLU A 81 15.38 -24.19 -1.73
C GLU A 81 14.85 -24.65 -0.37
N ALA A 82 15.50 -24.24 0.76
CA ALA A 82 15.02 -24.56 2.09
C ALA A 82 13.66 -23.91 2.36
N TYR A 83 13.50 -22.65 2.00
CA TYR A 83 12.21 -21.97 2.13
C TYR A 83 11.17 -22.46 1.12
N GLU A 84 11.57 -22.84 -0.09
CA GLU A 84 10.66 -23.52 -1.02
C GLU A 84 10.06 -24.80 -0.41
N ALA A 85 10.86 -25.58 0.32
CA ALA A 85 10.34 -26.75 1.04
C ALA A 85 9.30 -26.35 2.12
N VAL A 86 9.50 -25.22 2.81
CA VAL A 86 8.50 -24.67 3.75
C VAL A 86 7.20 -24.34 3.03
N GLY A 87 7.22 -23.52 1.97
CA GLY A 87 6.03 -23.18 1.20
C GLY A 87 5.31 -24.41 0.65
N ASN A 88 6.08 -25.38 0.13
CA ASN A 88 5.52 -26.65 -0.34
C ASN A 88 4.80 -27.43 0.76
N ALA A 89 5.33 -27.44 1.99
CA ALA A 89 4.67 -28.10 3.11
C ALA A 89 3.31 -27.45 3.43
N PHE A 90 3.25 -26.13 3.49
CA PHE A 90 2.00 -25.39 3.78
C PHE A 90 0.98 -25.56 2.66
N THR A 91 1.36 -25.30 1.41
CA THR A 91 0.46 -25.41 0.25
C THR A 91 -0.14 -26.81 0.11
N ASN A 92 0.69 -27.86 0.22
CA ASN A 92 0.18 -29.23 0.07
C ASN A 92 -0.67 -29.67 1.28
N ALA A 93 -0.35 -29.21 2.48
CA ALA A 93 -1.19 -29.49 3.65
C ALA A 93 -2.56 -28.84 3.56
N GLN A 94 -2.64 -27.60 3.04
CA GLN A 94 -3.91 -26.93 2.81
C GLN A 94 -4.80 -27.73 1.84
N GLU A 95 -4.25 -28.16 0.71
CA GLU A 95 -4.98 -29.01 -0.24
C GLU A 95 -5.32 -30.38 0.36
N CYS A 96 -4.42 -30.96 1.14
CA CYS A 96 -4.68 -32.23 1.84
C CYS A 96 -5.92 -32.11 2.74
N VAL A 97 -5.95 -31.13 3.64
CA VAL A 97 -7.06 -30.95 4.60
C VAL A 97 -8.35 -30.56 3.89
N LYS A 98 -8.27 -29.77 2.82
CA LYS A 98 -9.42 -29.42 2.00
C LYS A 98 -10.09 -30.66 1.41
N TYR A 99 -9.34 -31.58 0.81
CA TYR A 99 -9.89 -32.83 0.26
C TYR A 99 -10.30 -33.79 1.36
N ASP A 100 -9.59 -33.85 2.49
CA ASP A 100 -9.93 -34.73 3.64
C ASP A 100 -11.25 -34.34 4.34
N ALA A 101 -11.64 -33.07 4.22
CA ALA A 101 -12.91 -32.55 4.70
C ALA A 101 -14.10 -32.83 3.75
N LEU A 102 -13.84 -33.35 2.55
CA LEU A 102 -14.88 -33.70 1.57
C LEU A 102 -15.23 -35.19 1.66
N PRO A 103 -16.48 -35.58 1.26
CA PRO A 103 -16.88 -36.97 1.23
C PRO A 103 -16.01 -37.82 0.29
N ASP A 104 -15.66 -39.04 0.71
CA ASP A 104 -15.05 -40.07 -0.13
C ASP A 104 -16.10 -40.67 -1.11
N ALA A 105 -15.69 -41.63 -1.93
CA ALA A 105 -16.58 -42.31 -2.87
C ALA A 105 -17.79 -43.03 -2.19
N LYS A 106 -17.73 -43.23 -0.87
CA LYS A 106 -18.81 -43.84 -0.07
C LYS A 106 -19.64 -42.79 0.69
N GLY A 107 -19.42 -41.49 0.41
CA GLY A 107 -20.11 -40.36 1.07
C GLY A 107 -19.63 -40.11 2.50
N LYS A 108 -18.46 -40.64 2.93
CA LYS A 108 -17.95 -40.43 4.30
C LYS A 108 -16.84 -39.40 4.36
N VAL A 109 -16.94 -38.47 5.30
CA VAL A 109 -15.87 -37.56 5.67
C VAL A 109 -15.02 -38.19 6.77
N LYS A 110 -13.71 -38.24 6.58
CA LYS A 110 -12.81 -38.97 7.49
C LYS A 110 -11.98 -38.08 8.40
N ASN A 111 -11.64 -36.85 7.96
CA ASN A 111 -10.75 -35.93 8.66
C ASN A 111 -9.46 -36.60 9.18
N LYS A 112 -8.87 -37.49 8.37
CA LYS A 112 -7.74 -38.35 8.74
C LYS A 112 -6.47 -37.53 9.02
N TYR A 113 -6.32 -36.41 8.35
CA TYR A 113 -5.09 -35.60 8.36
C TYR A 113 -5.21 -34.35 9.23
N ALA A 114 -6.18 -34.28 10.13
CA ALA A 114 -6.36 -33.15 11.05
C ALA A 114 -5.12 -32.82 11.91
N GLY A 115 -4.25 -33.83 12.17
CA GLY A 115 -2.98 -33.65 12.90
C GLY A 115 -1.94 -32.79 12.18
N LEU A 116 -2.08 -32.56 10.86
CA LEU A 116 -1.19 -31.63 10.13
C LEU A 116 -1.27 -30.22 10.68
N ALA A 117 -2.44 -29.82 11.22
CA ALA A 117 -2.64 -28.50 11.81
C ALA A 117 -1.64 -28.20 12.94
N ASP A 118 -1.39 -29.17 13.84
CA ASP A 118 -0.47 -28.97 14.97
C ASP A 118 0.97 -28.79 14.48
N GLN A 119 1.40 -29.61 13.52
CA GLN A 119 2.75 -29.54 12.97
C GLN A 119 3.01 -28.20 12.27
N LEU A 120 2.09 -27.78 11.41
CA LEU A 120 2.27 -26.56 10.62
C LEU A 120 2.07 -25.28 11.46
N TYR A 121 1.18 -25.30 12.45
CA TYR A 121 1.03 -24.14 13.32
C TYR A 121 2.33 -23.79 14.04
N MET A 122 3.06 -24.78 14.52
CA MET A 122 4.37 -24.57 15.14
C MET A 122 5.45 -24.08 14.17
N MET A 123 5.24 -24.28 12.86
CA MET A 123 6.19 -23.91 11.81
C MET A 123 5.84 -22.59 11.12
N ARG A 124 4.74 -21.93 11.46
CA ARG A 124 4.30 -20.68 10.82
C ARG A 124 5.40 -19.61 10.80
N GLY A 125 6.22 -19.52 11.87
CA GLY A 125 7.35 -18.59 11.92
C GLY A 125 8.37 -18.78 10.78
N LEU A 126 8.47 -19.96 10.19
CA LEU A 126 9.36 -20.18 9.03
C LEU A 126 8.89 -19.46 7.77
N LEU A 127 7.59 -19.15 7.64
CA LEU A 127 7.07 -18.32 6.56
C LEU A 127 7.56 -16.88 6.73
N ILE A 128 7.60 -16.36 7.97
CA ILE A 128 8.19 -15.04 8.25
C ILE A 128 9.67 -15.02 7.86
N ASN A 129 10.44 -16.04 8.31
CA ASN A 129 11.86 -16.14 8.01
C ASN A 129 12.11 -16.19 6.50
N GLY A 130 11.30 -16.94 5.75
CA GLY A 130 11.34 -16.99 4.29
C GLY A 130 11.07 -15.60 3.67
N GLY A 131 10.02 -14.91 4.12
CA GLY A 131 9.72 -13.56 3.68
C GLY A 131 10.88 -12.59 3.89
N VAL A 132 11.48 -12.59 5.08
CA VAL A 132 12.65 -11.76 5.41
C VAL A 132 13.88 -12.14 4.59
N PHE A 133 14.13 -13.44 4.39
CA PHE A 133 15.24 -13.93 3.55
C PHE A 133 15.15 -13.36 2.13
N PHE A 134 13.98 -13.46 1.49
CA PHE A 134 13.80 -12.96 0.14
C PHE A 134 13.79 -11.42 0.08
N GLN A 135 13.26 -10.74 1.09
CA GLN A 135 13.34 -9.27 1.19
C GLN A 135 14.80 -8.80 1.23
N ASN A 136 15.65 -9.45 2.02
CA ASN A 136 17.08 -9.14 2.10
C ASN A 136 17.83 -9.44 0.78
N ALA A 137 17.30 -10.36 -0.03
CA ALA A 137 17.79 -10.68 -1.37
C ALA A 137 17.24 -9.74 -2.45
N ASN A 138 16.38 -8.76 -2.11
CA ASN A 138 15.63 -7.90 -3.04
C ASN A 138 14.73 -8.70 -4.00
N ASP A 139 14.23 -9.85 -3.56
CA ASP A 139 13.25 -10.67 -4.27
C ASP A 139 11.85 -10.42 -3.70
N ASP A 140 11.26 -9.29 -4.06
CA ASP A 140 9.97 -8.83 -3.56
C ASP A 140 8.83 -9.82 -3.87
N ALA A 141 8.91 -10.53 -4.98
CA ALA A 141 7.88 -11.50 -5.37
C ALA A 141 7.83 -12.68 -4.39
N ASN A 142 8.98 -13.26 -4.05
CA ASN A 142 9.04 -14.33 -3.07
C ASN A 142 8.84 -13.80 -1.64
N ALA A 143 9.35 -12.60 -1.28
CA ALA A 143 9.06 -11.97 0.00
C ALA A 143 7.54 -11.84 0.20
N TYR A 144 6.83 -11.28 -0.78
CA TYR A 144 5.38 -11.16 -0.75
C TYR A 144 4.69 -12.52 -0.60
N LYS A 145 5.10 -13.52 -1.39
CA LYS A 145 4.53 -14.88 -1.33
C LYS A 145 4.51 -15.44 0.09
N TYR A 146 5.65 -15.40 0.78
CA TYR A 146 5.77 -15.99 2.11
C TYR A 146 5.07 -15.18 3.20
N LEU A 147 5.18 -13.84 3.17
CA LEU A 147 4.52 -12.97 4.14
C LEU A 147 3.00 -13.01 3.97
N ALA A 148 2.50 -13.03 2.73
CA ALA A 148 1.08 -13.20 2.43
C ALA A 148 0.56 -14.56 2.92
N GLU A 149 1.28 -15.65 2.64
CA GLU A 149 0.91 -16.99 3.12
C GLU A 149 0.84 -17.04 4.65
N TYR A 150 1.79 -16.41 5.35
CA TYR A 150 1.73 -16.30 6.81
C TYR A 150 0.43 -15.64 7.29
N VAL A 151 0.04 -14.51 6.70
CA VAL A 151 -1.19 -13.80 7.05
C VAL A 151 -2.42 -14.63 6.70
N GLU A 152 -2.44 -15.25 5.52
CA GLU A 152 -3.54 -16.10 5.07
C GLU A 152 -3.78 -17.32 5.98
N THR A 153 -2.72 -17.85 6.57
CA THR A 153 -2.84 -18.97 7.54
C THR A 153 -3.71 -18.61 8.74
N ALA A 154 -3.84 -17.32 9.08
CA ALA A 154 -4.70 -16.88 10.18
C ALA A 154 -6.20 -17.19 9.94
N GLU A 155 -6.60 -17.36 8.70
CA GLU A 155 -7.98 -17.66 8.31
C GLU A 155 -8.17 -19.13 7.87
N TRP A 156 -7.13 -19.96 7.94
CA TRP A 156 -7.26 -21.34 7.51
C TRP A 156 -8.14 -22.14 8.47
N PRO A 157 -9.17 -22.85 7.97
CA PRO A 157 -10.08 -23.63 8.84
C PRO A 157 -9.35 -24.66 9.71
N MET A 158 -8.22 -25.21 9.20
CA MET A 158 -7.43 -26.17 9.97
C MET A 158 -6.78 -25.57 11.22
N PHE A 159 -6.59 -24.24 11.26
CA PHE A 159 -6.04 -23.53 12.42
C PHE A 159 -7.10 -22.97 13.36
N ALA A 160 -8.39 -23.17 13.09
CA ALA A 160 -9.49 -22.62 13.90
C ALA A 160 -9.45 -23.02 15.39
N LYS A 161 -8.74 -24.12 15.73
CA LYS A 161 -8.55 -24.54 17.13
C LYS A 161 -7.51 -23.72 17.89
N PHE A 162 -6.68 -22.94 17.20
CA PHE A 162 -5.66 -22.10 17.81
C PHE A 162 -6.16 -20.67 17.96
N ASP A 163 -5.76 -20.02 19.04
CA ASP A 163 -6.10 -18.63 19.29
C ASP A 163 -5.15 -17.69 18.54
N ILE A 164 -5.45 -17.46 17.27
CA ILE A 164 -4.65 -16.60 16.37
C ILE A 164 -4.63 -15.14 16.86
N SER A 165 -5.58 -14.71 17.72
CA SER A 165 -5.56 -13.34 18.28
C SER A 165 -4.35 -13.06 19.17
N LYS A 166 -3.68 -14.12 19.64
CA LYS A 166 -2.44 -14.05 20.43
C LYS A 166 -1.15 -14.11 19.60
N ASP A 167 -1.27 -14.13 18.30
CA ASP A 167 -0.12 -14.10 17.39
C ASP A 167 0.46 -12.68 17.32
N GLU A 168 1.49 -12.44 18.11
CA GLU A 168 2.13 -11.13 18.25
C GLU A 168 2.72 -10.60 16.94
N ASN A 169 3.09 -11.49 16.01
CA ASN A 169 3.69 -11.10 14.74
C ASN A 169 2.66 -10.78 13.66
N LEU A 170 1.40 -11.26 13.81
CA LEU A 170 0.43 -11.23 12.73
C LEU A 170 0.17 -9.83 12.19
N SER A 171 0.02 -8.86 13.07
CA SER A 171 -0.33 -7.49 12.66
C SER A 171 0.82 -6.79 11.95
N ASP A 172 2.06 -7.00 12.41
CA ASP A 172 3.24 -6.40 11.78
C ASP A 172 3.55 -7.04 10.44
N ILE A 173 3.48 -8.36 10.35
CA ILE A 173 3.66 -9.08 9.08
C ILE A 173 2.54 -8.74 8.09
N ALA A 174 1.32 -8.55 8.57
CA ALA A 174 0.20 -8.12 7.74
C ALA A 174 0.43 -6.72 7.13
N TYR A 175 1.12 -5.81 7.83
CA TYR A 175 1.50 -4.52 7.25
C TYR A 175 2.39 -4.70 6.01
N TYR A 176 3.45 -5.51 6.10
CA TYR A 176 4.32 -5.76 4.95
C TYR A 176 3.61 -6.50 3.82
N ALA A 177 2.80 -7.51 4.15
CA ALA A 177 1.99 -8.22 3.16
C ALA A 177 1.00 -7.28 2.45
N THR A 178 0.38 -6.33 3.20
CA THR A 178 -0.49 -5.30 2.64
C THR A 178 0.27 -4.37 1.70
N TYR A 179 1.48 -3.93 2.10
CA TYR A 179 2.32 -3.07 1.29
C TYR A 179 2.67 -3.72 -0.06
N TYR A 180 3.10 -4.97 -0.05
CA TYR A 180 3.38 -5.71 -1.28
C TYR A 180 2.12 -5.95 -2.12
N ALA A 181 0.98 -6.28 -1.50
CA ALA A 181 -0.28 -6.41 -2.21
C ALA A 181 -0.69 -5.10 -2.90
N TYR A 182 -0.53 -3.96 -2.22
CA TYR A 182 -0.76 -2.63 -2.78
C TYR A 182 0.15 -2.34 -3.98
N GLN A 183 1.45 -2.59 -3.86
CA GLN A 183 2.42 -2.42 -4.94
C GLN A 183 2.07 -3.26 -6.17
N ASN A 184 1.61 -4.48 -5.95
CA ASN A 184 1.18 -5.40 -7.01
C ASN A 184 -0.24 -5.15 -7.52
N GLN A 185 -0.95 -4.13 -6.99
CA GLN A 185 -2.35 -3.82 -7.30
C GLN A 185 -3.30 -5.00 -7.04
N ASP A 186 -2.93 -5.91 -6.13
CA ASP A 186 -3.80 -6.98 -5.65
C ASP A 186 -4.73 -6.42 -4.55
N TRP A 187 -5.71 -5.63 -4.99
CA TRP A 187 -6.60 -4.88 -4.10
C TRP A 187 -7.36 -5.78 -3.14
N ALA A 188 -7.80 -6.95 -3.61
CA ALA A 188 -8.55 -7.89 -2.78
C ALA A 188 -7.72 -8.40 -1.59
N LYS A 189 -6.45 -8.73 -1.82
CA LYS A 189 -5.53 -9.13 -0.77
C LYS A 189 -5.11 -7.94 0.10
N ALA A 190 -4.85 -6.79 -0.49
CA ALA A 190 -4.52 -5.57 0.25
C ALA A 190 -5.63 -5.20 1.25
N GLU A 191 -6.91 -5.19 0.82
CA GLU A 191 -8.07 -4.93 1.71
C GLU A 191 -8.25 -6.00 2.80
N ARG A 192 -7.87 -7.22 2.50
CA ARG A 192 -7.97 -8.32 3.47
C ARG A 192 -6.88 -8.21 4.54
N TYR A 193 -5.63 -7.97 4.13
CA TYR A 193 -4.49 -7.96 5.04
C TYR A 193 -4.45 -6.70 5.90
N VAL A 194 -4.85 -5.53 5.36
CA VAL A 194 -4.84 -4.28 6.11
C VAL A 194 -5.69 -4.34 7.38
N LYS A 195 -6.74 -5.16 7.42
CA LYS A 195 -7.60 -5.40 8.61
C LYS A 195 -6.83 -5.99 9.79
N TYR A 196 -5.76 -6.74 9.52
CA TYR A 196 -4.83 -7.22 10.53
C TYR A 196 -3.78 -6.15 10.84
N ALA A 197 -3.24 -5.50 9.83
CA ALA A 197 -2.17 -4.51 9.94
C ALA A 197 -2.55 -3.30 10.82
N ILE A 198 -3.79 -2.81 10.75
CA ILE A 198 -4.27 -1.70 11.59
C ILE A 198 -4.28 -2.00 13.09
N LYS A 199 -4.16 -3.27 13.47
CA LYS A 199 -4.08 -3.71 14.88
C LYS A 199 -2.65 -3.70 15.41
N SER A 200 -1.64 -3.41 14.60
CA SER A 200 -0.24 -3.35 15.02
C SER A 200 -0.05 -2.22 16.04
N PRO A 201 0.58 -2.47 17.18
CA PRO A 201 0.91 -1.43 18.15
C PRO A 201 1.83 -0.35 17.58
N GLU A 202 2.76 -0.74 16.70
CA GLU A 202 3.80 0.15 16.18
C GLU A 202 3.43 0.80 14.85
N ARG A 203 2.66 0.08 13.99
CA ARG A 203 2.40 0.47 12.61
C ARG A 203 0.94 0.83 12.30
N SER A 204 0.10 0.93 13.34
CA SER A 204 -1.34 1.21 13.16
C SER A 204 -1.60 2.45 12.31
N LYS A 205 -0.85 3.54 12.54
CA LYS A 205 -0.99 4.78 11.77
C LYS A 205 -0.62 4.60 10.29
N ASP A 206 0.49 3.93 10.03
CA ASP A 206 0.94 3.67 8.66
C ASP A 206 -0.04 2.73 7.93
N ALA A 207 -0.54 1.71 8.64
CA ALA A 207 -1.54 0.79 8.11
C ALA A 207 -2.88 1.48 7.78
N GLN A 208 -3.32 2.44 8.63
CA GLN A 208 -4.51 3.25 8.34
C GLN A 208 -4.32 4.16 7.12
N GLN A 209 -3.13 4.74 6.94
CA GLN A 209 -2.82 5.49 5.73
C GLN A 209 -2.81 4.60 4.49
N LEU A 210 -2.25 3.39 4.60
CA LEU A 210 -2.25 2.42 3.53
C LEU A 210 -3.67 1.94 3.19
N GLU A 211 -4.55 1.75 4.19
CA GLU A 211 -5.97 1.46 3.97
C GLU A 211 -6.66 2.55 3.13
N LEU A 212 -6.41 3.82 3.46
CA LEU A 212 -6.95 4.93 2.70
C LEU A 212 -6.39 4.99 1.28
N ALA A 213 -5.10 4.69 1.10
CA ALA A 213 -4.47 4.62 -0.21
C ALA A 213 -5.05 3.49 -1.07
N ILE A 214 -5.28 2.30 -0.47
CA ILE A 214 -5.93 1.16 -1.14
C ILE A 214 -7.34 1.54 -1.63
N LEU A 215 -8.14 2.17 -0.77
CA LEU A 215 -9.48 2.61 -1.13
C LEU A 215 -9.44 3.68 -2.22
N GLY A 216 -8.53 4.66 -2.11
CA GLY A 216 -8.37 5.74 -3.08
C GLY A 216 -7.90 5.24 -4.46
N ALA A 217 -7.04 4.23 -4.51
CA ALA A 217 -6.52 3.68 -5.76
C ALA A 217 -7.57 2.91 -6.58
N GLN A 218 -8.67 2.53 -5.98
CA GLN A 218 -9.75 1.78 -6.63
C GLN A 218 -10.88 2.66 -7.18
N LEU A 219 -10.82 3.98 -6.99
CA LEU A 219 -11.84 4.90 -7.47
C LEU A 219 -11.80 4.98 -9.00
N LYS A 220 -12.88 4.54 -9.66
CA LYS A 220 -13.01 4.56 -11.11
C LYS A 220 -14.18 5.42 -11.59
N THR A 221 -15.18 5.59 -10.74
CA THR A 221 -16.43 6.28 -11.06
C THR A 221 -16.71 7.39 -10.07
N HIS A 222 -17.63 8.27 -10.42
CA HIS A 222 -18.13 9.28 -9.49
C HIS A 222 -18.79 8.62 -8.27
N GLU A 223 -19.51 7.51 -8.47
CA GLU A 223 -20.18 6.79 -7.38
C GLU A 223 -19.15 6.18 -6.39
N ASP A 224 -18.04 5.62 -6.90
CA ASP A 224 -16.93 5.15 -6.05
C ASP A 224 -16.40 6.29 -5.19
N SER A 225 -16.21 7.47 -5.78
CA SER A 225 -15.70 8.66 -5.07
C SER A 225 -16.69 9.15 -4.01
N VAL A 226 -18.00 9.09 -4.28
CA VAL A 226 -19.03 9.40 -3.29
C VAL A 226 -19.01 8.36 -2.15
N GLY A 227 -18.91 7.07 -2.48
CA GLY A 227 -18.76 5.99 -1.51
C GLY A 227 -17.52 6.17 -0.63
N TYR A 228 -16.41 6.59 -1.24
CA TYR A 228 -15.16 6.88 -0.53
C TYR A 228 -15.33 8.07 0.43
N ALA A 229 -15.94 9.18 -0.02
CA ALA A 229 -16.23 10.32 0.85
C ALA A 229 -17.05 9.92 2.08
N ASN A 230 -18.08 9.06 1.91
CA ASN A 230 -18.89 8.56 3.02
C ASN A 230 -18.07 7.73 4.03
N LYS A 231 -17.13 6.90 3.56
CA LYS A 231 -16.21 6.15 4.43
C LYS A 231 -15.27 7.08 5.19
N LEU A 232 -14.75 8.12 4.53
CA LEU A 232 -13.91 9.13 5.17
C LEU A 232 -14.68 9.93 6.23
N GLU A 233 -15.96 10.25 6.00
CA GLU A 233 -16.81 10.88 7.01
C GLU A 233 -16.98 10.01 8.26
N GLN A 234 -17.19 8.71 8.08
CA GLN A 234 -17.28 7.78 9.21
C GLN A 234 -15.96 7.72 10.00
N LYS A 235 -14.83 7.60 9.30
CA LYS A 235 -13.51 7.61 9.93
C LYS A 235 -13.20 8.93 10.66
N LEU A 236 -13.59 10.06 10.10
CA LEU A 236 -13.43 11.36 10.76
C LEU A 236 -14.33 11.51 11.99
N ALA A 237 -15.50 10.89 11.99
CA ALA A 237 -16.36 10.86 13.17
C ALA A 237 -15.77 9.99 14.32
N GLU A 238 -15.02 8.94 13.99
CA GLU A 238 -14.30 8.09 14.94
C GLU A 238 -13.06 8.79 15.52
N ASP A 239 -12.31 9.52 14.67
CA ASP A 239 -11.11 10.28 15.04
C ASP A 239 -11.14 11.67 14.39
N SER A 240 -11.76 12.63 15.08
CA SER A 240 -11.95 13.99 14.59
C SER A 240 -10.66 14.82 14.47
N GLU A 241 -9.56 14.33 15.02
CA GLU A 241 -8.25 15.00 14.97
C GLU A 241 -7.34 14.41 13.87
N ASN A 242 -7.80 13.43 13.12
CA ASN A 242 -7.03 12.79 12.04
C ASN A 242 -6.92 13.73 10.84
N VAL A 243 -5.81 14.44 10.75
CA VAL A 243 -5.52 15.42 9.69
C VAL A 243 -5.53 14.79 8.30
N SER A 244 -5.03 13.57 8.16
CA SER A 244 -5.00 12.86 6.87
C SER A 244 -6.40 12.54 6.37
N VAL A 245 -7.25 11.97 7.23
CA VAL A 245 -8.66 11.67 6.91
C VAL A 245 -9.42 12.96 6.59
N PHE A 246 -9.24 14.00 7.40
CA PHE A 246 -9.85 15.31 7.17
C PHE A 246 -9.49 15.87 5.79
N THR A 247 -8.21 15.92 5.47
CA THR A 247 -7.72 16.47 4.20
C THR A 247 -8.23 15.66 3.01
N LEU A 248 -8.20 14.33 3.09
CA LEU A 248 -8.73 13.45 2.04
C LEU A 248 -10.23 13.64 1.84
N LEU A 249 -11.01 13.74 2.93
CA LEU A 249 -12.45 13.98 2.85
C LEU A 249 -12.77 15.28 2.13
N VAL A 250 -12.17 16.38 2.61
CA VAL A 250 -12.42 17.72 2.08
C VAL A 250 -12.02 17.79 0.60
N THR A 251 -10.87 17.21 0.24
CA THR A 251 -10.39 17.14 -1.16
C THR A 251 -11.32 16.29 -2.02
N THR A 252 -11.75 15.12 -1.52
CA THR A 252 -12.66 14.23 -2.27
C THR A 252 -14.00 14.93 -2.52
N LEU A 253 -14.58 15.58 -1.50
CA LEU A 253 -15.83 16.32 -1.65
C LEU A 253 -15.71 17.45 -2.67
N SER A 254 -14.60 18.20 -2.67
CA SER A 254 -14.33 19.22 -3.68
C SER A 254 -14.27 18.62 -5.09
N ASN A 255 -13.55 17.51 -5.27
CA ASN A 255 -13.36 16.85 -6.56
C ASN A 255 -14.67 16.27 -7.14
N ILE A 256 -15.59 15.83 -6.29
CA ILE A 256 -16.91 15.34 -6.74
C ILE A 256 -17.95 16.46 -6.85
N GLY A 257 -17.54 17.72 -6.79
CA GLY A 257 -18.43 18.89 -6.96
C GLY A 257 -19.25 19.24 -5.71
N GLN A 258 -18.98 18.65 -4.55
CA GLN A 258 -19.65 18.96 -3.28
C GLN A 258 -18.90 20.05 -2.48
N GLN A 259 -18.49 21.12 -3.16
CA GLN A 259 -17.69 22.21 -2.57
C GLN A 259 -18.35 22.84 -1.34
N ALA A 260 -19.67 23.04 -1.38
CA ALA A 260 -20.40 23.64 -0.23
C ALA A 260 -20.30 22.78 1.03
N LYS A 261 -20.32 21.43 0.88
CA LYS A 261 -20.14 20.50 2.00
C LYS A 261 -18.69 20.51 2.51
N ALA A 262 -17.73 20.58 1.59
CA ALA A 262 -16.31 20.71 1.94
C ALA A 262 -16.06 22.00 2.75
N ASP A 263 -16.58 23.13 2.29
CA ASP A 263 -16.49 24.43 2.99
C ASP A 263 -17.12 24.35 4.40
N GLN A 264 -18.30 23.72 4.53
CA GLN A 264 -18.97 23.56 5.84
C GLN A 264 -18.13 22.73 6.82
N ILE A 265 -17.49 21.65 6.36
CA ILE A 265 -16.63 20.80 7.20
C ILE A 265 -15.40 21.60 7.67
N VAL A 266 -14.78 22.38 6.78
CA VAL A 266 -13.63 23.23 7.13
C VAL A 266 -14.02 24.30 8.15
N GLU A 267 -15.14 25.00 7.94
CA GLU A 267 -15.60 26.04 8.87
C GLU A 267 -16.04 25.45 10.23
N ALA A 268 -16.67 24.28 10.24
CA ALA A 268 -17.01 23.58 11.48
C ALA A 268 -15.76 23.19 12.29
N ALA A 269 -14.73 22.69 11.61
CA ALA A 269 -13.45 22.35 12.25
C ALA A 269 -12.76 23.60 12.82
N LEU A 270 -12.75 24.72 12.10
CA LEU A 270 -12.18 25.99 12.59
C LEU A 270 -13.00 26.63 13.73
N SER A 271 -14.32 26.44 13.71
CA SER A 271 -15.18 26.92 14.81
C SER A 271 -14.92 26.13 16.11
N LYS A 272 -14.65 24.82 15.99
CA LYS A 272 -14.30 23.96 17.13
C LYS A 272 -12.86 24.22 17.61
N ASN A 273 -11.92 24.35 16.69
CA ASN A 273 -10.50 24.61 16.95
C ASN A 273 -9.94 25.60 15.94
N PRO A 274 -9.85 26.90 16.26
CA PRO A 274 -9.30 27.91 15.36
C PRO A 274 -7.85 27.67 14.92
N ASN A 275 -7.12 26.81 15.63
CA ASN A 275 -5.76 26.38 15.34
C ASN A 275 -5.70 24.97 14.73
N ASN A 276 -6.77 24.48 14.12
CA ASN A 276 -6.75 23.22 13.37
C ASN A 276 -5.90 23.40 12.09
N TYR A 277 -4.72 22.78 12.08
CA TYR A 277 -3.76 22.87 10.98
C TYR A 277 -4.38 22.48 9.63
N GLY A 278 -5.00 21.29 9.56
CA GLY A 278 -5.61 20.79 8.32
C GLY A 278 -6.71 21.72 7.80
N ALA A 279 -7.56 22.21 8.67
CA ALA A 279 -8.63 23.11 8.29
C ALA A 279 -8.12 24.49 7.83
N LEU A 280 -7.07 25.04 8.45
CA LEU A 280 -6.44 26.28 8.01
C LEU A 280 -5.80 26.14 6.64
N VAL A 281 -5.10 25.02 6.37
CA VAL A 281 -4.51 24.72 5.06
C VAL A 281 -5.60 24.59 4.00
N MET A 282 -6.67 23.82 4.26
CA MET A 282 -7.77 23.65 3.31
C MET A 282 -8.51 24.97 3.05
N LYS A 283 -8.73 25.80 4.08
CA LYS A 283 -9.28 27.14 3.91
C LYS A 283 -8.41 28.00 2.99
N GLY A 284 -7.10 27.99 3.21
CA GLY A 284 -6.15 28.70 2.35
C GLY A 284 -6.23 28.25 0.89
N GLN A 285 -6.30 26.94 0.66
CA GLN A 285 -6.46 26.38 -0.69
C GLN A 285 -7.78 26.81 -1.35
N PHE A 286 -8.89 26.73 -0.65
CA PHE A 286 -10.21 27.10 -1.19
C PHE A 286 -10.31 28.58 -1.48
N GLU A 287 -9.81 29.45 -0.59
CA GLU A 287 -9.78 30.88 -0.86
C GLU A 287 -8.87 31.21 -2.04
N SER A 288 -7.73 30.54 -2.19
CA SER A 288 -6.85 30.68 -3.36
C SER A 288 -7.54 30.29 -4.67
N GLN A 289 -8.29 29.17 -4.68
CA GLN A 289 -9.08 28.72 -5.85
C GLN A 289 -10.17 29.75 -6.23
N LYS A 290 -10.78 30.39 -5.24
CA LYS A 290 -11.74 31.47 -5.42
C LYS A 290 -11.07 32.83 -5.81
N LYS A 291 -9.72 32.82 -5.90
CA LYS A 291 -8.87 34.03 -6.13
C LYS A 291 -8.93 35.07 -5.00
N ASN A 292 -9.37 34.67 -3.82
CA ASN A 292 -9.34 35.47 -2.61
C ASN A 292 -7.96 35.37 -1.95
N TYR A 293 -6.92 35.80 -2.65
CA TYR A 293 -5.53 35.54 -2.28
C TYR A 293 -5.11 36.09 -0.92
N GLU A 294 -5.66 37.21 -0.50
CA GLU A 294 -5.39 37.77 0.83
C GLU A 294 -5.96 36.87 1.94
N ALA A 295 -7.22 36.46 1.81
CA ALA A 295 -7.85 35.55 2.77
C ALA A 295 -7.14 34.18 2.78
N ALA A 296 -6.67 33.70 1.61
CA ALA A 296 -5.88 32.52 1.50
C ALA A 296 -4.55 32.62 2.27
N ALA A 297 -3.81 33.72 2.05
CA ALA A 297 -2.56 33.97 2.74
C ALA A 297 -2.76 34.10 4.26
N ASP A 298 -3.82 34.76 4.72
CA ASP A 298 -4.14 34.93 6.15
C ASP A 298 -4.41 33.57 6.83
N ALA A 299 -5.12 32.68 6.17
CA ALA A 299 -5.35 31.32 6.68
C ALA A 299 -4.05 30.52 6.76
N LEU A 300 -3.21 30.57 5.73
CA LEU A 300 -1.93 29.85 5.67
C LEU A 300 -0.90 30.41 6.65
N VAL A 301 -0.86 31.72 6.88
CA VAL A 301 -0.02 32.36 7.91
C VAL A 301 -0.38 31.85 9.31
N LYS A 302 -1.67 31.61 9.59
CA LYS A 302 -2.10 30.99 10.85
C LYS A 302 -1.71 29.52 10.95
N ALA A 303 -1.67 28.80 9.81
CA ALA A 303 -1.24 27.40 9.76
C ALA A 303 0.27 27.21 9.96
N LEU A 304 1.08 28.18 9.52
CA LEU A 304 2.56 28.06 9.50
C LEU A 304 3.19 27.68 10.84
N PRO A 305 2.85 28.30 11.99
CA PRO A 305 3.42 27.93 13.28
C PRO A 305 2.98 26.55 13.77
N LEU A 306 1.98 25.92 13.13
CA LEU A 306 1.44 24.62 13.48
C LEU A 306 2.04 23.49 12.63
N ALA A 307 2.90 23.82 11.65
CA ALA A 307 3.54 22.85 10.79
C ALA A 307 4.48 21.94 11.60
N ALA A 308 4.30 20.61 11.44
CA ALA A 308 5.00 19.60 12.23
C ALA A 308 6.45 19.38 11.75
N ASP A 309 6.71 19.54 10.45
CA ASP A 309 7.99 19.23 9.80
C ASP A 309 8.37 20.26 8.72
N ASP A 310 9.56 20.10 8.17
CA ASP A 310 10.07 21.02 7.14
C ASP A 310 9.33 20.85 5.81
N ALA A 311 8.82 19.67 5.47
CA ALA A 311 8.03 19.47 4.25
C ALA A 311 6.73 20.31 4.30
N GLN A 312 6.04 20.32 5.44
CA GLN A 312 4.87 21.16 5.68
C GLN A 312 5.24 22.66 5.67
N ARG A 313 6.36 23.04 6.30
CA ARG A 313 6.84 24.43 6.29
C ARG A 313 7.17 24.93 4.89
N ILE A 314 7.83 24.09 4.07
CA ILE A 314 8.12 24.40 2.66
C ILE A 314 6.79 24.64 1.90
N ALA A 315 5.86 23.70 2.00
CA ALA A 315 4.59 23.76 1.29
C ALA A 315 3.77 25.02 1.67
N ILE A 316 3.68 25.33 2.96
CA ILE A 316 2.92 26.50 3.42
C ILE A 316 3.60 27.81 3.02
N ASN A 317 4.92 27.95 3.22
CA ASN A 317 5.63 29.16 2.82
C ASN A 317 5.52 29.39 1.31
N ALA A 318 5.70 28.33 0.51
CA ALA A 318 5.51 28.43 -0.94
C ALA A 318 4.07 28.87 -1.30
N SER A 319 3.06 28.29 -0.64
CA SER A 319 1.65 28.66 -0.89
C SER A 319 1.32 30.08 -0.50
N ILE A 320 1.86 30.58 0.63
CA ILE A 320 1.70 32.00 1.02
C ILE A 320 2.36 32.92 -0.03
N GLY A 321 3.58 32.60 -0.43
CA GLY A 321 4.28 33.35 -1.45
C GLY A 321 3.55 33.36 -2.79
N GLN A 322 2.98 32.22 -3.20
CA GLN A 322 2.12 32.13 -4.39
C GLN A 322 0.88 33.00 -4.27
N CYS A 323 0.21 33.04 -3.11
CA CYS A 323 -0.95 33.91 -2.90
C CYS A 323 -0.58 35.36 -3.15
N TYR A 324 0.49 35.87 -2.56
CA TYR A 324 0.93 37.26 -2.79
C TYR A 324 1.39 37.49 -4.23
N PHE A 325 2.07 36.55 -4.86
CA PHE A 325 2.47 36.62 -6.26
C PHE A 325 1.26 36.76 -7.19
N TYR A 326 0.27 35.84 -7.08
CA TYR A 326 -0.92 35.88 -7.93
C TYR A 326 -1.80 37.08 -7.63
N HIS A 327 -1.92 37.51 -6.36
CA HIS A 327 -2.61 38.75 -6.00
C HIS A 327 -2.02 39.97 -6.72
N ALA A 328 -0.68 40.12 -6.66
CA ALA A 328 0.01 41.19 -7.32
C ALA A 328 -0.11 41.13 -8.85
N GLN A 329 0.06 39.90 -9.42
CA GLN A 329 -0.05 39.69 -10.86
C GLN A 329 -1.43 40.05 -11.42
N GLU A 330 -2.52 39.66 -10.76
CA GLU A 330 -3.87 40.07 -11.17
C GLU A 330 -4.10 41.56 -11.02
N ALA A 331 -3.59 42.16 -9.95
CA ALA A 331 -3.71 43.61 -9.76
C ALA A 331 -2.94 44.39 -10.83
N VAL A 332 -1.71 43.95 -11.15
CA VAL A 332 -0.89 44.52 -12.24
C VAL A 332 -1.62 44.41 -13.59
N ALA A 333 -2.23 43.27 -13.89
CA ALA A 333 -2.95 43.06 -15.15
C ALA A 333 -4.16 43.98 -15.35
N ARG A 334 -4.70 44.54 -14.27
CA ARG A 334 -5.85 45.50 -14.32
C ARG A 334 -5.41 46.95 -14.54
N VAL A 335 -4.11 47.26 -14.41
CA VAL A 335 -3.61 48.62 -14.60
C VAL A 335 -3.56 48.97 -16.07
N LYS A 336 -4.19 50.08 -16.43
CA LYS A 336 -4.09 50.64 -17.78
C LYS A 336 -2.96 51.68 -17.83
N GLY A 337 -1.95 51.41 -18.65
CA GLY A 337 -0.81 52.32 -18.84
C GLY A 337 0.48 51.88 -18.16
N VAL A 338 1.42 52.79 -17.99
CA VAL A 338 2.74 52.49 -17.43
C VAL A 338 2.69 52.39 -15.91
N ILE A 339 3.24 51.33 -15.37
CA ILE A 339 3.37 51.13 -13.93
C ILE A 339 4.67 51.78 -13.46
N ALA A 340 4.57 52.92 -12.79
CA ALA A 340 5.70 53.70 -12.30
C ALA A 340 5.36 54.46 -11.01
N GLY A 341 6.37 55.01 -10.34
CA GLY A 341 6.21 55.81 -9.12
C GLY A 341 5.43 55.12 -8.00
N PRO A 342 4.52 55.82 -7.32
CA PRO A 342 3.80 55.24 -6.16
C PRO A 342 3.04 53.98 -6.45
N THR A 343 2.52 53.81 -7.68
CA THR A 343 1.81 52.62 -8.10
C THR A 343 2.77 51.40 -8.17
N LYS A 344 3.98 51.58 -8.72
CA LYS A 344 5.01 50.53 -8.73
C LYS A 344 5.42 50.17 -7.31
N GLU A 345 5.64 51.16 -6.45
CA GLU A 345 6.02 50.95 -5.05
C GLU A 345 5.00 50.11 -4.28
N GLN A 346 3.70 50.27 -4.56
CA GLN A 346 2.67 49.42 -3.93
C GLN A 346 2.78 47.96 -4.38
N PHE A 347 2.98 47.71 -5.68
CA PHE A 347 3.17 46.37 -6.19
C PHE A 347 4.48 45.78 -5.70
N ASP A 348 5.56 46.55 -5.68
CA ASP A 348 6.86 46.11 -5.15
C ASP A 348 6.75 45.62 -3.72
N LYS A 349 5.92 46.25 -2.86
CA LYS A 349 5.69 45.76 -1.48
C LYS A 349 5.05 44.37 -1.45
N VAL A 350 4.05 44.12 -2.31
CA VAL A 350 3.37 42.82 -2.35
C VAL A 350 4.27 41.74 -2.90
N TYR A 351 5.00 42.03 -3.99
CA TYR A 351 5.97 41.09 -4.56
C TYR A 351 7.13 40.80 -3.59
N ASN A 352 7.63 41.79 -2.88
CA ASN A 352 8.67 41.58 -1.87
C ASN A 352 8.18 40.68 -0.72
N LYS A 353 6.92 40.87 -0.31
CA LYS A 353 6.31 39.96 0.67
C LYS A 353 6.21 38.52 0.14
N ALA A 354 5.90 38.34 -1.13
CA ALA A 354 5.95 37.02 -1.78
C ALA A 354 7.38 36.43 -1.77
N ILE A 355 8.39 37.25 -2.12
CA ILE A 355 9.80 36.85 -2.12
C ILE A 355 10.24 36.37 -0.74
N GLU A 356 9.86 37.06 0.34
CA GLU A 356 10.21 36.65 1.71
C GLU A 356 9.79 35.20 2.00
N TYR A 357 8.53 34.84 1.74
CA TYR A 357 8.03 33.48 1.98
C TYR A 357 8.62 32.44 1.00
N LEU A 358 8.75 32.80 -0.28
CA LEU A 358 9.33 31.91 -1.31
C LEU A 358 10.80 31.60 -1.03
N LEU A 359 11.57 32.56 -0.49
CA LEU A 359 12.94 32.32 -0.07
C LEU A 359 13.03 31.41 1.14
N VAL A 360 12.11 31.51 2.11
CA VAL A 360 12.04 30.56 3.23
C VAL A 360 11.79 29.17 2.69
N ALA A 361 10.82 29.00 1.78
CA ALA A 361 10.55 27.69 1.16
C ALA A 361 11.78 27.14 0.41
N LYS A 362 12.45 27.98 -0.40
CA LYS A 362 13.68 27.60 -1.11
C LYS A 362 14.80 27.18 -0.16
N ASN A 363 15.03 27.91 0.91
CA ASN A 363 16.13 27.66 1.85
C ASN A 363 15.91 26.38 2.68
N LEU A 364 14.65 26.02 2.96
CA LEU A 364 14.30 24.76 3.62
C LEU A 364 14.39 23.56 2.65
N ASP A 365 14.14 23.79 1.36
CA ASP A 365 14.15 22.75 0.30
C ASP A 365 15.59 22.47 -0.20
N VAL A 366 16.46 22.00 0.69
CA VAL A 366 17.90 21.80 0.43
C VAL A 366 18.14 20.87 -0.78
N ASN A 367 17.32 19.84 -0.92
CA ASN A 367 17.44 18.85 -2.01
C ASN A 367 16.68 19.26 -3.28
N HIS A 368 16.01 20.40 -3.28
CA HIS A 368 15.19 20.89 -4.39
C HIS A 368 14.06 19.94 -4.85
N GLU A 369 13.58 19.08 -3.97
CA GLU A 369 12.47 18.15 -4.24
C GLU A 369 11.14 18.86 -4.44
N SER A 370 10.96 20.00 -3.76
CA SER A 370 9.76 20.86 -3.83
C SER A 370 9.92 22.09 -4.74
N LYS A 371 10.97 22.14 -5.56
CA LYS A 371 11.34 23.27 -6.43
C LYS A 371 10.18 23.81 -7.26
N ARG A 372 9.30 22.97 -7.75
CA ARG A 372 8.10 23.32 -8.51
C ARG A 372 7.14 24.25 -7.75
N LEU A 373 7.19 24.27 -6.41
CA LEU A 373 6.28 25.07 -5.59
C LEU A 373 6.73 26.53 -5.48
N TRP A 374 8.03 26.80 -5.53
CA TRP A 374 8.58 28.14 -5.23
C TRP A 374 9.35 28.78 -6.38
N ALA A 375 9.94 28.00 -7.31
CA ALA A 375 10.89 28.56 -8.27
C ALA A 375 10.25 29.54 -9.27
N TYR A 376 9.15 29.16 -9.93
CA TYR A 376 8.49 30.03 -10.91
C TYR A 376 7.89 31.30 -10.29
N PRO A 377 7.15 31.24 -9.17
CA PRO A 377 6.69 32.45 -8.51
C PRO A 377 7.82 33.37 -8.05
N LEU A 378 8.92 32.80 -7.55
CA LEU A 378 10.09 33.60 -7.13
C LEU A 378 10.74 34.32 -8.31
N TYR A 379 10.90 33.62 -9.47
CA TYR A 379 11.36 34.25 -10.69
C TYR A 379 10.42 35.43 -11.09
N GLY A 380 9.12 35.21 -11.16
CA GLY A 380 8.17 36.26 -11.54
C GLY A 380 8.18 37.47 -10.62
N CYS A 381 8.37 37.26 -9.31
CA CYS A 381 8.53 38.33 -8.35
C CYS A 381 9.81 39.14 -8.60
N TYR A 382 10.96 38.49 -8.75
CA TYR A 382 12.21 39.19 -9.03
C TYR A 382 12.20 39.89 -10.38
N TYR A 383 11.63 39.27 -11.42
CA TYR A 383 11.46 39.91 -12.72
C TYR A 383 10.73 41.24 -12.65
N PHE A 384 9.63 41.31 -11.87
CA PHE A 384 8.86 42.53 -11.69
C PHE A 384 9.59 43.59 -10.86
N VAL A 385 10.17 43.19 -9.72
CA VAL A 385 10.78 44.12 -8.75
C VAL A 385 12.13 44.65 -9.22
N LYS A 386 12.98 43.75 -9.75
CA LYS A 386 14.40 44.01 -10.04
C LYS A 386 14.71 44.09 -11.54
N GLY A 387 13.82 43.61 -12.39
CA GLY A 387 13.98 43.55 -13.82
C GLY A 387 14.72 42.27 -14.28
N GLU A 388 14.68 42.04 -15.58
CA GLU A 388 15.14 40.83 -16.27
C GLU A 388 16.61 40.49 -16.00
N LYS A 389 17.48 41.51 -16.06
CA LYS A 389 18.94 41.38 -15.99
C LYS A 389 19.53 41.39 -14.58
N ALA A 390 18.69 41.39 -13.57
CA ALA A 390 19.19 41.36 -12.19
C ALA A 390 19.73 39.98 -11.85
N PRO A 391 20.85 39.83 -11.12
CA PRO A 391 21.44 38.55 -10.77
C PRO A 391 20.47 37.59 -10.06
N GLU A 392 19.59 38.14 -9.22
CA GLU A 392 18.58 37.33 -8.53
C GLU A 392 17.49 36.81 -9.47
N THR A 393 17.16 37.62 -10.51
CA THR A 393 16.20 37.19 -11.55
C THR A 393 16.78 36.06 -12.38
N GLU A 394 18.07 36.20 -12.81
CA GLU A 394 18.76 35.17 -13.57
C GLU A 394 18.92 33.86 -12.76
N ALA A 395 19.26 33.95 -11.47
CA ALA A 395 19.36 32.81 -10.58
C ALA A 395 17.99 32.10 -10.40
N ALA A 396 16.91 32.89 -10.21
CA ALA A 396 15.57 32.33 -10.07
C ALA A 396 15.04 31.75 -11.39
N ALA A 397 15.41 32.32 -12.54
CA ALA A 397 15.10 31.78 -13.87
C ALA A 397 15.74 30.38 -14.07
N ALA A 398 17.01 30.24 -13.69
CA ALA A 398 17.70 28.95 -13.72
C ALA A 398 17.02 27.90 -12.82
N ASP A 399 16.60 28.32 -11.63
CA ASP A 399 15.82 27.46 -10.74
C ASP A 399 14.46 27.08 -11.34
N ALA A 400 13.80 27.96 -12.03
CA ALA A 400 12.52 27.72 -12.68
C ALA A 400 12.63 26.95 -14.01
N GLY A 401 13.85 26.65 -14.47
CA GLY A 401 14.08 26.01 -15.78
C GLY A 401 13.77 26.92 -16.98
N ILE A 402 13.79 28.22 -16.76
CA ILE A 402 13.61 29.23 -17.82
C ILE A 402 14.98 29.52 -18.40
N SER A 403 15.27 28.97 -19.61
CA SER A 403 16.48 29.32 -20.36
C SER A 403 16.29 30.72 -20.94
N GLY A 404 17.23 31.63 -20.63
CA GLY A 404 17.34 32.88 -21.38
C GLY A 404 17.68 32.56 -22.85
N GLU A 405 16.86 33.04 -23.79
CA GLU A 405 17.23 33.10 -25.20
C GLU A 405 18.30 34.20 -25.42
#